data_293667a56834702223889e5f1c58ae12
#
_entry.id   293667a56834702223889e5f1c58ae12
#
_cell.length_a   1.000
_cell.length_b   1.000
_cell.length_c   1.000
_cell.angle_alpha   90.00
_cell.angle_beta   90.00
_cell.angle_gamma   90.00
#
_symmetry.space_group_name_H-M   'P 1'
#
loop_
_entity.id
_entity.type
_entity.pdbx_description
1 polymer ?
#
loop_
_entity_poly.entity_id
_entity_poly.type
_entity_poly.pdbx_seq_one_letter_code
_entity_poly.pdbx_strand_id
1 'polypeptide(L)'
;MLEVNFLPFPILKTKRLLLRRLTKIDAKTILSLRSNLQVMKYIPRPILKNEEEALDLIAVFDDKIENKTGINWGIAFLDEPEKVIGIIGYYRMKLEHYRAEVGYMLFPEFNGKGIISEALQTVAQYGFDEMKLHSIEAVLDPENIGSEKVLQKNGFVKEAHLLENEFYEGRFLNTLIYSKLNK
;
A
#
# COMPACT_ATOMS: atom_id res chain seq x y z
N MET A 1 -18.94 -4.50 -14.90
CA MET A 1 -18.05 -3.71 -14.02
C MET A 1 -17.85 -4.53 -12.76
N LEU A 2 -16.64 -4.60 -12.23
CA LEU A 2 -16.35 -5.34 -11.00
C LEU A 2 -17.04 -4.67 -9.81
N GLU A 3 -17.73 -5.44 -9.00
CA GLU A 3 -18.33 -4.96 -7.76
C GLU A 3 -17.49 -5.43 -6.57
N VAL A 4 -17.04 -4.51 -5.74
CA VAL A 4 -16.28 -4.79 -4.53
C VAL A 4 -17.08 -4.38 -3.30
N ASN A 5 -16.86 -5.06 -2.19
CA ASN A 5 -17.41 -4.69 -0.90
C ASN A 5 -16.35 -4.91 0.19
N PHE A 6 -16.13 -3.90 1.02
CA PHE A 6 -15.14 -3.92 2.10
C PHE A 6 -15.77 -3.95 3.50
N LEU A 7 -17.07 -4.17 3.58
CA LEU A 7 -17.80 -4.25 4.83
C LEU A 7 -18.50 -5.62 4.97
N PRO A 8 -18.29 -6.34 6.10
CA PRO A 8 -17.40 -5.99 7.20
C PRO A 8 -15.94 -5.93 6.73
N PHE A 9 -15.13 -5.05 7.38
CA PHE A 9 -13.73 -4.84 6.97
C PHE A 9 -12.94 -6.16 7.02
N PRO A 10 -12.27 -6.56 5.92
CA PRO A 10 -11.54 -7.82 5.85
C PRO A 10 -10.25 -7.75 6.67
N ILE A 11 -10.19 -8.50 7.75
CA ILE A 11 -8.97 -8.71 8.53
C ILE A 11 -8.21 -9.88 7.90
N LEU A 12 -6.96 -9.63 7.48
CA LEU A 12 -6.11 -10.65 6.87
C LEU A 12 -5.03 -11.07 7.85
N LYS A 13 -4.74 -12.36 7.89
CA LYS A 13 -3.71 -12.94 8.75
C LYS A 13 -2.71 -13.72 7.91
N THR A 14 -1.44 -13.59 8.29
CA THR A 14 -0.34 -14.37 7.74
C THR A 14 0.27 -15.24 8.84
N LYS A 15 1.46 -15.83 8.59
CA LYS A 15 2.19 -16.55 9.62
C LYS A 15 2.64 -15.63 10.78
N ARG A 16 2.98 -14.35 10.50
CA ARG A 16 3.55 -13.42 11.48
C ARG A 16 2.72 -12.15 11.66
N LEU A 17 1.89 -11.81 10.66
CA LEU A 17 1.29 -10.49 10.55
C LEU A 17 -0.22 -10.53 10.69
N LEU A 18 -0.74 -9.46 11.26
CA LEU A 18 -2.13 -9.06 11.25
C LEU A 18 -2.28 -7.82 10.37
N LEU A 19 -3.10 -7.90 9.33
CA LEU A 19 -3.49 -6.77 8.51
C LEU A 19 -4.90 -6.35 8.94
N ARG A 20 -5.01 -5.19 9.58
CA ARG A 20 -6.25 -4.72 10.21
C ARG A 20 -6.64 -3.30 9.77
N ARG A 21 -7.88 -2.91 10.02
CA ARG A 21 -8.33 -1.54 9.83
C ARG A 21 -7.50 -0.59 10.69
N LEU A 22 -7.11 0.53 10.12
CA LEU A 22 -6.55 1.66 10.86
C LEU A 22 -7.67 2.39 11.59
N THR A 23 -7.38 2.86 12.79
CA THR A 23 -8.33 3.60 13.64
C THR A 23 -7.68 4.88 14.15
N LYS A 24 -8.46 5.74 14.78
CA LYS A 24 -7.94 7.00 15.37
C LYS A 24 -6.81 6.78 16.39
N ILE A 25 -6.77 5.60 17.04
CA ILE A 25 -5.69 5.23 17.97
C ILE A 25 -4.34 5.15 17.26
N ASP A 26 -4.34 4.83 15.97
CA ASP A 26 -3.13 4.71 15.15
C ASP A 26 -2.58 6.06 14.66
N ALA A 27 -3.25 7.19 14.93
CA ALA A 27 -2.89 8.51 14.37
C ALA A 27 -1.43 8.90 14.62
N LYS A 28 -0.92 8.70 15.85
CA LYS A 28 0.49 8.97 16.17
C LYS A 28 1.47 8.11 15.36
N THR A 29 1.13 6.85 15.16
CA THR A 29 1.94 5.94 14.33
C THR A 29 1.91 6.35 12.87
N ILE A 30 0.73 6.73 12.36
CA ILE A 30 0.58 7.22 10.98
C ILE A 30 1.35 8.52 10.78
N LEU A 31 1.28 9.46 11.73
CA LEU A 31 2.10 10.66 11.70
C LEU A 31 3.58 10.30 11.62
N SER A 32 4.07 9.44 12.53
CA SER A 32 5.49 9.03 12.57
C SER A 32 5.93 8.36 11.26
N LEU A 33 5.09 7.53 10.65
CA LEU A 33 5.38 6.85 9.40
C LEU A 33 5.43 7.84 8.22
N ARG A 34 4.45 8.74 8.15
CA ARG A 34 4.26 9.69 7.04
C ARG A 34 5.09 10.97 7.18
N SER A 35 5.74 11.21 8.31
CA SER A 35 6.74 12.27 8.51
C SER A 35 8.18 11.76 8.43
N ASN A 36 8.39 10.45 8.39
CA ASN A 36 9.73 9.87 8.32
C ASN A 36 10.33 10.05 6.92
N LEU A 37 11.41 10.81 6.80
CA LEU A 37 12.05 11.12 5.52
C LEU A 37 12.59 9.88 4.78
N GLN A 38 13.00 8.83 5.50
CA GLN A 38 13.47 7.59 4.87
C GLN A 38 12.30 6.81 4.26
N VAL A 39 11.14 6.78 4.93
CA VAL A 39 9.90 6.17 4.42
C VAL A 39 9.40 6.93 3.21
N MET A 40 9.40 8.26 3.28
CA MET A 40 8.83 9.13 2.25
C MET A 40 9.77 9.40 1.07
N LYS A 41 11.03 8.96 1.16
CA LYS A 41 12.09 9.26 0.16
C LYS A 41 11.66 9.05 -1.30
N TYR A 42 10.89 8.00 -1.56
CA TYR A 42 10.44 7.60 -2.90
C TYR A 42 8.93 7.76 -3.12
N ILE A 43 8.26 8.48 -2.21
CA ILE A 43 6.82 8.69 -2.26
C ILE A 43 6.57 10.18 -2.52
N PRO A 44 6.17 10.58 -3.75
CA PRO A 44 5.95 11.97 -4.11
C PRO A 44 4.62 12.48 -3.52
N ARG A 45 4.61 12.63 -2.22
CA ARG A 45 3.49 13.14 -1.42
C ARG A 45 4.00 14.02 -0.29
N PRO A 46 3.26 15.04 0.13
CA PRO A 46 3.61 15.83 1.30
C PRO A 46 3.77 14.96 2.55
N ILE A 47 4.75 15.30 3.37
CA ILE A 47 4.91 14.72 4.70
C ILE A 47 3.83 15.29 5.64
N LEU A 48 3.36 14.48 6.58
CA LEU A 48 2.44 14.96 7.62
C LEU A 48 3.20 15.76 8.68
N LYS A 49 2.58 16.81 9.19
CA LYS A 49 3.18 17.76 10.13
C LYS A 49 2.66 17.62 11.56
N ASN A 50 1.46 17.11 11.72
CA ASN A 50 0.79 17.00 13.02
C ASN A 50 -0.21 15.84 13.05
N GLU A 51 -0.75 15.56 14.25
CA GLU A 51 -1.66 14.45 14.47
C GLU A 51 -3.02 14.67 13.80
N GLU A 52 -3.46 15.92 13.63
CA GLU A 52 -4.71 16.26 12.94
C GLU A 52 -4.65 15.81 11.48
N GLU A 53 -3.55 16.10 10.75
CA GLU A 53 -3.35 15.61 9.38
C GLU A 53 -3.31 14.07 9.30
N ALA A 54 -2.84 13.39 10.35
CA ALA A 54 -2.87 11.94 10.40
C ALA A 54 -4.29 11.39 10.62
N LEU A 55 -5.09 12.06 11.44
CA LEU A 55 -6.51 11.75 11.62
C LEU A 55 -7.30 11.97 10.32
N ASP A 56 -7.02 13.06 9.61
CA ASP A 56 -7.61 13.34 8.30
C ASP A 56 -7.27 12.25 7.29
N LEU A 57 -6.01 11.79 7.29
CA LEU A 57 -5.61 10.68 6.41
C LEU A 57 -6.34 9.38 6.74
N ILE A 58 -6.56 9.07 8.02
CA ILE A 58 -7.34 7.90 8.45
C ILE A 58 -8.80 8.06 7.98
N ALA A 59 -9.38 9.26 8.10
CA ALA A 59 -10.72 9.53 7.62
C ALA A 59 -10.83 9.34 6.09
N VAL A 60 -9.81 9.75 5.33
CA VAL A 60 -9.73 9.49 3.87
C VAL A 60 -9.69 7.99 3.57
N PHE A 61 -9.02 7.18 4.40
CA PHE A 61 -9.04 5.73 4.22
C PHE A 61 -10.42 5.14 4.50
N ASP A 62 -11.09 5.62 5.55
CA ASP A 62 -12.46 5.20 5.87
C ASP A 62 -13.43 5.58 4.75
N ASP A 63 -13.36 6.80 4.23
CA ASP A 63 -14.14 7.27 3.08
C ASP A 63 -13.96 6.38 1.83
N LYS A 64 -12.71 5.97 1.56
CA LYS A 64 -12.43 5.07 0.42
C LYS A 64 -13.05 3.69 0.60
N ILE A 65 -13.07 3.17 1.83
CA ILE A 65 -13.72 1.89 2.16
C ILE A 65 -15.23 2.00 1.92
N GLU A 66 -15.87 3.04 2.45
CA GLU A 66 -17.32 3.26 2.31
C GLU A 66 -17.72 3.48 0.84
N ASN A 67 -16.94 4.28 0.10
CA ASN A 67 -17.18 4.57 -1.31
C ASN A 67 -16.64 3.50 -2.27
N LYS A 68 -16.04 2.41 -1.75
CA LYS A 68 -15.49 1.29 -2.53
C LYS A 68 -14.42 1.70 -3.54
N THR A 69 -13.66 2.77 -3.26
CA THR A 69 -12.63 3.32 -4.13
C THR A 69 -11.21 2.97 -3.71
N GLY A 70 -11.05 2.30 -2.56
CA GLY A 70 -9.77 1.85 -2.04
C GLY A 70 -9.92 1.13 -0.72
N ILE A 71 -8.87 0.41 -0.32
CA ILE A 71 -8.79 -0.24 0.98
C ILE A 71 -7.33 -0.26 1.46
N ASN A 72 -7.12 0.12 2.73
CA ASN A 72 -5.80 0.15 3.33
C ASN A 72 -5.81 -0.60 4.66
N TRP A 73 -4.80 -1.44 4.84
CA TRP A 73 -4.56 -2.17 6.08
C TRP A 73 -3.35 -1.61 6.81
N GLY A 74 -3.47 -1.45 8.12
CA GLY A 74 -2.31 -1.35 9.01
C GLY A 74 -1.68 -2.72 9.16
N ILE A 75 -0.36 -2.79 9.01
CA ILE A 75 0.43 -3.99 9.23
C ILE A 75 0.88 -4.01 10.69
N ALA A 76 0.58 -5.08 11.41
CA ALA A 76 1.05 -5.32 12.78
C ALA A 76 1.57 -6.76 12.91
N PHE A 77 2.33 -7.07 13.95
CA PHE A 77 2.62 -8.45 14.29
C PHE A 77 1.43 -9.09 15.03
N LEU A 78 1.27 -10.41 14.91
CA LEU A 78 0.18 -11.14 15.55
C LEU A 78 0.24 -11.08 17.08
N ASP A 79 1.44 -11.00 17.65
CA ASP A 79 1.69 -10.89 19.09
C ASP A 79 1.67 -9.44 19.61
N GLU A 80 1.73 -8.44 18.73
CA GLU A 80 1.58 -7.01 19.03
C GLU A 80 0.52 -6.35 18.11
N PRO A 81 -0.75 -6.79 18.14
CA PRO A 81 -1.76 -6.39 17.15
C PRO A 81 -2.11 -4.89 17.18
N GLU A 82 -1.87 -4.22 18.29
CA GLU A 82 -2.12 -2.79 18.45
C GLU A 82 -1.01 -1.91 17.84
N LYS A 83 0.18 -2.49 17.61
CA LYS A 83 1.34 -1.74 17.13
C LYS A 83 1.46 -1.84 15.61
N VAL A 84 0.96 -0.83 14.91
CA VAL A 84 1.13 -0.71 13.46
C VAL A 84 2.59 -0.39 13.15
N ILE A 85 3.18 -1.16 12.23
CA ILE A 85 4.56 -1.02 11.77
C ILE A 85 4.67 -0.56 10.31
N GLY A 86 3.55 -0.52 9.60
CA GLY A 86 3.47 -0.13 8.20
C GLY A 86 2.04 -0.11 7.69
N ILE A 87 1.87 0.24 6.43
CA ILE A 87 0.57 0.27 5.73
C ILE A 87 0.73 -0.43 4.39
N ILE A 88 -0.30 -1.15 3.97
CA ILE A 88 -0.42 -1.71 2.62
C ILE A 88 -1.86 -1.59 2.16
N GLY A 89 -2.09 -1.38 0.86
CA GLY A 89 -3.46 -1.30 0.37
C GLY A 89 -3.59 -1.06 -1.12
N TYR A 90 -4.83 -1.01 -1.57
CA TYR A 90 -5.20 -0.63 -2.94
C TYR A 90 -5.63 0.83 -2.97
N TYR A 91 -4.88 1.67 -3.70
CA TYR A 91 -5.03 3.13 -3.71
C TYR A 91 -5.86 3.64 -4.88
N ARG A 92 -5.68 3.05 -6.05
CA ARG A 92 -6.38 3.39 -7.29
C ARG A 92 -7.02 2.14 -7.83
N MET A 93 -8.32 2.17 -7.96
CA MET A 93 -9.09 1.06 -8.51
C MET A 93 -9.64 1.43 -9.88
N LYS A 94 -9.42 0.57 -10.86
CA LYS A 94 -9.97 0.62 -12.22
C LYS A 94 -10.92 -0.58 -12.37
N LEU A 95 -12.07 -0.50 -11.70
CA LEU A 95 -13.00 -1.63 -11.57
C LEU A 95 -13.58 -2.06 -12.93
N GLU A 96 -13.69 -1.12 -13.88
CA GLU A 96 -14.08 -1.40 -15.26
C GLU A 96 -13.04 -2.24 -16.01
N HIS A 97 -11.78 -2.22 -15.55
CA HIS A 97 -10.68 -3.02 -16.11
C HIS A 97 -10.23 -4.17 -15.21
N TYR A 98 -10.99 -4.45 -14.15
CA TYR A 98 -10.65 -5.50 -13.17
C TYR A 98 -9.23 -5.33 -12.61
N ARG A 99 -8.80 -4.09 -12.36
CA ARG A 99 -7.43 -3.74 -11.99
C ARG A 99 -7.40 -2.81 -10.79
N ALA A 100 -6.37 -2.97 -9.95
CA ALA A 100 -6.10 -2.05 -8.84
C ALA A 100 -4.59 -1.83 -8.68
N GLU A 101 -4.21 -0.64 -8.19
CA GLU A 101 -2.84 -0.29 -7.83
C GLU A 101 -2.60 -0.59 -6.36
N VAL A 102 -1.61 -1.44 -6.06
CA VAL A 102 -1.14 -1.71 -4.70
C VAL A 102 0.03 -0.81 -4.34
N GLY A 103 0.03 -0.33 -3.10
CA GLY A 103 1.17 0.40 -2.55
C GLY A 103 1.34 0.08 -1.07
N TYR A 104 2.54 0.33 -0.56
CA TYR A 104 2.90 0.03 0.81
C TYR A 104 3.99 0.94 1.33
N MET A 105 4.07 1.04 2.65
CA MET A 105 5.17 1.68 3.38
C MET A 105 5.41 0.94 4.69
N LEU A 106 6.64 0.98 5.18
CA LEU A 106 7.09 0.26 6.37
C LEU A 106 8.10 1.12 7.12
N PHE A 107 8.11 1.07 8.44
CA PHE A 107 9.19 1.68 9.21
C PHE A 107 10.55 1.06 8.86
N PRO A 108 11.63 1.86 8.74
CA PRO A 108 12.94 1.40 8.26
C PRO A 108 13.54 0.26 9.07
N GLU A 109 13.33 0.22 10.38
CA GLU A 109 13.83 -0.84 11.28
C GLU A 109 13.26 -2.23 10.99
N PHE A 110 12.18 -2.29 10.22
CA PHE A 110 11.56 -3.55 9.78
C PHE A 110 11.95 -3.96 8.36
N ASN A 111 12.73 -3.13 7.65
CA ASN A 111 13.20 -3.45 6.30
C ASN A 111 14.09 -4.70 6.28
N GLY A 112 14.12 -5.41 5.14
CA GLY A 112 14.94 -6.59 4.95
C GLY A 112 14.46 -7.87 5.64
N LYS A 113 13.40 -7.81 6.46
CA LYS A 113 12.85 -8.93 7.23
C LYS A 113 11.73 -9.70 6.51
N GLY A 114 11.47 -9.37 5.24
CA GLY A 114 10.45 -10.04 4.42
C GLY A 114 9.00 -9.67 4.76
N ILE A 115 8.78 -8.66 5.60
CA ILE A 115 7.45 -8.25 6.10
C ILE A 115 6.56 -7.79 4.94
N ILE A 116 7.03 -6.85 4.12
CA ILE A 116 6.24 -6.37 2.98
C ILE A 116 6.00 -7.50 1.97
N SER A 117 6.97 -8.39 1.73
CA SER A 117 6.77 -9.52 0.83
C SER A 117 5.64 -10.44 1.30
N GLU A 118 5.57 -10.73 2.60
CA GLU A 118 4.53 -11.55 3.22
C GLU A 118 3.15 -10.85 3.17
N ALA A 119 3.10 -9.56 3.52
CA ALA A 119 1.89 -8.77 3.46
C ALA A 119 1.37 -8.63 2.01
N LEU A 120 2.26 -8.33 1.05
CA LEU A 120 1.91 -8.18 -0.36
C LEU A 120 1.36 -9.47 -0.97
N GLN A 121 1.94 -10.62 -0.62
CA GLN A 121 1.43 -11.92 -1.07
C GLN A 121 -0.03 -12.12 -0.61
N THR A 122 -0.31 -11.84 0.65
CA THR A 122 -1.66 -12.00 1.22
C THR A 122 -2.65 -11.00 0.65
N VAL A 123 -2.24 -9.74 0.48
CA VAL A 123 -3.09 -8.71 -0.14
C VAL A 123 -3.36 -9.03 -1.61
N ALA A 124 -2.34 -9.51 -2.36
CA ALA A 124 -2.54 -9.91 -3.75
C ALA A 124 -3.51 -11.10 -3.86
N GLN A 125 -3.38 -12.09 -2.98
CA GLN A 125 -4.31 -13.23 -2.92
C GLN A 125 -5.75 -12.77 -2.66
N TYR A 126 -5.95 -11.87 -1.68
CA TYR A 126 -7.25 -11.26 -1.40
C TYR A 126 -7.80 -10.50 -2.63
N GLY A 127 -6.95 -9.74 -3.33
CA GLY A 127 -7.33 -9.03 -4.54
C GLY A 127 -7.82 -9.97 -5.64
N PHE A 128 -7.16 -11.10 -5.84
CA PHE A 128 -7.54 -12.08 -6.84
C PHE A 128 -8.75 -12.92 -6.44
N ASP A 129 -8.78 -13.42 -5.21
CA ASP A 129 -9.78 -14.39 -4.78
C ASP A 129 -11.08 -13.72 -4.36
N GLU A 130 -11.03 -12.62 -3.61
CA GLU A 130 -12.20 -11.97 -3.06
C GLU A 130 -12.69 -10.80 -3.91
N MET A 131 -11.75 -9.92 -4.32
CA MET A 131 -12.10 -8.77 -5.15
C MET A 131 -12.25 -9.14 -6.63
N LYS A 132 -11.84 -10.35 -7.06
CA LYS A 132 -11.89 -10.82 -8.46
C LYS A 132 -11.13 -9.94 -9.43
N LEU A 133 -10.03 -9.33 -8.97
CA LEU A 133 -9.14 -8.59 -9.85
C LEU A 133 -8.53 -9.52 -10.90
N HIS A 134 -8.37 -9.01 -12.12
CA HIS A 134 -7.61 -9.68 -13.17
C HIS A 134 -6.12 -9.34 -13.07
N SER A 135 -5.80 -8.11 -12.66
CA SER A 135 -4.42 -7.66 -12.53
C SER A 135 -4.23 -6.71 -11.34
N ILE A 136 -3.02 -6.75 -10.76
CA ILE A 136 -2.58 -5.81 -9.72
C ILE A 136 -1.37 -5.07 -10.25
N GLU A 137 -1.44 -3.73 -10.22
CA GLU A 137 -0.38 -2.81 -10.62
C GLU A 137 0.37 -2.30 -9.40
N ALA A 138 1.66 -2.04 -9.54
CA ALA A 138 2.45 -1.29 -8.58
C ALA A 138 3.31 -0.26 -9.32
N VAL A 139 3.30 0.97 -8.83
CA VAL A 139 4.07 2.09 -9.40
C VAL A 139 5.13 2.50 -8.39
N LEU A 140 6.37 2.66 -8.85
CA LEU A 140 7.50 2.98 -7.96
C LEU A 140 8.55 3.84 -8.66
N ASP A 141 9.31 4.57 -7.84
CA ASP A 141 10.51 5.29 -8.27
C ASP A 141 11.60 4.27 -8.68
N PRO A 142 12.31 4.47 -9.82
CA PRO A 142 13.38 3.58 -10.26
C PRO A 142 14.53 3.42 -9.26
N GLU A 143 14.76 4.39 -8.38
CA GLU A 143 15.78 4.30 -7.33
C GLU A 143 15.33 3.47 -6.12
N ASN A 144 14.06 3.10 -6.03
CA ASN A 144 13.53 2.28 -4.94
C ASN A 144 13.78 0.78 -5.19
N ILE A 145 15.07 0.41 -5.21
CA ILE A 145 15.54 -0.97 -5.44
C ILE A 145 14.93 -1.94 -4.42
N GLY A 146 14.68 -1.48 -3.20
CA GLY A 146 14.03 -2.30 -2.15
C GLY A 146 12.64 -2.74 -2.56
N SER A 147 11.82 -1.80 -3.02
CA SER A 147 10.46 -2.09 -3.51
C SER A 147 10.49 -2.95 -4.78
N GLU A 148 11.40 -2.65 -5.72
CA GLU A 148 11.55 -3.43 -6.95
C GLU A 148 11.82 -4.91 -6.66
N LYS A 149 12.75 -5.21 -5.75
CA LYS A 149 13.06 -6.59 -5.33
C LYS A 149 11.86 -7.29 -4.66
N VAL A 150 11.09 -6.55 -3.86
CA VAL A 150 9.87 -7.10 -3.24
C VAL A 150 8.85 -7.48 -4.30
N LEU A 151 8.61 -6.63 -5.29
CA LEU A 151 7.67 -6.89 -6.37
C LEU A 151 8.10 -8.11 -7.20
N GLN A 152 9.36 -8.16 -7.64
CA GLN A 152 9.92 -9.27 -8.41
C GLN A 152 9.79 -10.60 -7.65
N LYS A 153 10.14 -10.61 -6.35
CA LYS A 153 10.01 -11.79 -5.48
C LYS A 153 8.56 -12.29 -5.38
N ASN A 154 7.59 -11.39 -5.50
CA ASN A 154 6.17 -11.72 -5.43
C ASN A 154 5.54 -11.99 -6.81
N GLY A 155 6.37 -12.14 -7.86
CA GLY A 155 5.91 -12.51 -9.20
C GLY A 155 5.31 -11.35 -9.99
N PHE A 156 5.59 -10.11 -9.60
CA PHE A 156 5.29 -8.96 -10.43
C PHE A 156 6.32 -8.82 -11.55
N VAL A 157 5.86 -8.50 -12.74
CA VAL A 157 6.67 -8.32 -13.95
C VAL A 157 6.72 -6.83 -14.30
N LYS A 158 7.90 -6.33 -14.66
CA LYS A 158 8.08 -4.96 -15.12
C LYS A 158 7.42 -4.79 -16.50
N GLU A 159 6.47 -3.87 -16.59
CA GLU A 159 5.77 -3.57 -17.85
C GLU A 159 6.25 -2.29 -18.50
N ALA A 160 6.67 -1.28 -17.70
CA ALA A 160 7.11 -0.01 -18.26
C ALA A 160 8.15 0.69 -17.40
N HIS A 161 8.93 1.57 -18.08
CA HIS A 161 9.73 2.63 -17.48
C HIS A 161 9.34 3.94 -18.17
N LEU A 162 8.65 4.79 -17.46
CA LEU A 162 8.21 6.08 -17.95
C LEU A 162 9.20 7.15 -17.51
N LEU A 163 9.69 7.93 -18.47
CA LEU A 163 10.64 8.99 -18.21
C LEU A 163 9.89 10.30 -17.98
N GLU A 164 10.26 11.02 -16.93
CA GLU A 164 9.78 12.38 -16.61
C GLU A 164 8.25 12.52 -16.63
N ASN A 165 7.53 11.47 -16.21
CA ASN A 165 6.08 11.40 -16.33
C ASN A 165 5.32 11.93 -15.11
N GLU A 166 6.00 12.23 -14.01
CA GLU A 166 5.43 12.89 -12.84
C GLU A 166 6.21 14.16 -12.51
N PHE A 167 5.52 15.22 -12.09
CA PHE A 167 6.15 16.46 -11.60
C PHE A 167 5.87 16.61 -10.12
N TYR A 168 6.92 16.72 -9.31
CA TYR A 168 6.80 16.90 -7.88
C TYR A 168 7.92 17.77 -7.33
N GLU A 169 7.56 18.80 -6.54
CA GLU A 169 8.52 19.73 -5.89
C GLU A 169 9.61 20.27 -6.82
N GLY A 170 9.18 20.75 -8.01
CA GLY A 170 10.06 21.45 -8.96
C GLY A 170 10.90 20.54 -9.85
N ARG A 171 10.72 19.22 -9.81
CA ARG A 171 11.46 18.26 -10.65
C ARG A 171 10.55 17.24 -11.31
N PHE A 172 10.95 16.76 -12.47
CA PHE A 172 10.32 15.62 -13.13
C PHE A 172 10.87 14.31 -12.56
N LEU A 173 10.00 13.36 -12.34
CA LEU A 173 10.30 12.04 -11.80
C LEU A 173 10.01 10.97 -12.85
N ASN A 174 10.84 9.93 -12.83
CA ASN A 174 10.60 8.71 -13.60
C ASN A 174 9.79 7.73 -12.78
N THR A 175 9.03 6.86 -13.44
CA THR A 175 8.33 5.76 -12.77
C THR A 175 8.53 4.43 -13.45
N LEU A 176 8.62 3.37 -12.64
CA LEU A 176 8.50 1.99 -13.09
C LEU A 176 7.08 1.50 -12.83
N ILE A 177 6.54 0.76 -13.79
CA ILE A 177 5.26 0.08 -13.64
C ILE A 177 5.52 -1.43 -13.63
N TYR A 178 5.07 -2.07 -12.57
CA TYR A 178 5.06 -3.51 -12.41
C TYR A 178 3.63 -4.00 -12.34
N SER A 179 3.36 -5.20 -12.84
CA SER A 179 2.06 -5.84 -12.65
C SER A 179 2.15 -7.33 -12.41
N LYS A 180 1.09 -7.85 -11.78
CA LYS A 180 0.86 -9.28 -11.57
C LYS A 180 -0.53 -9.63 -12.09
N LEU A 181 -0.60 -10.65 -12.94
CA LEU A 181 -1.86 -11.17 -13.47
C LEU A 181 -2.37 -12.33 -12.62
N ASN A 182 -3.69 -12.43 -12.51
CA ASN A 182 -4.36 -13.62 -11.99
C ASN A 182 -4.35 -14.71 -13.07
N LYS A 183 -3.44 -15.68 -12.92
CA LYS A 183 -3.26 -16.80 -13.85
C LYS A 183 -3.52 -18.11 -13.12
#